data_1a8780ec438aac2fd1634fb9ebc1f44a
#
_entry.id   1a8780ec438aac2fd1634fb9ebc1f44a
#
_cell.length_a   1.000
_cell.length_b   1.000
_cell.length_c   1.000
_cell.angle_alpha   90.00
_cell.angle_beta   90.00
_cell.angle_gamma   90.00
#
_symmetry.space_group_name_H-M   'P 1'
#
loop_
_entity.id
_entity.type
_entity.pdbx_description
1 polymer ?
#
loop_
_entity_poly.entity_id
_entity_poly.type
_entity_poly.pdbx_seq_one_letter_code
_entity_poly.pdbx_strand_id
1 'polypeptide(L)'
;MKKFVLTNLLVVLGLTCSLAQYSDHRGRNTDSLERVVAGWTAEKIEAASADQVSGLISAYKDLMWGYLQTNREKSMEYARTALRLSSERGFWYAAQDASRVLGMHHYAAEQWDSATFFYNRSLEMVRKMEDKVTTRYNDKIYDQKSIDDAKSALYGALGNMYNVMDSIPRAMEYYKMAGDIFDKYGWKESNAILWYNMGETWLEEGDMSQAEECYNKSLEYARESGDSLQISSPLKGLGALYLAQGKTSRALKCLEEADKYYSLHEDQEFRARLETLDVMRKVLVQQKKQLRWLFWGALCLVVLTVALMLYVRRNVLLKRKNTAADEVIEEAITQMGNSSGKENHEVELTDRERQILQFIAQGKTSPQIAEKMYLSLPTIKWYRKKLLVKFEASNTADLVFKAKEKGLI
;
A
#
# COMPACT_ATOMS: atom_id res chain seq x y z
N MET A 1 -12.96 -5.14 -5.11
CA MET A 1 -13.36 -5.16 -3.69
C MET A 1 -12.28 -5.68 -2.74
N LYS A 2 -11.44 -6.69 -3.06
CA LYS A 2 -10.33 -7.14 -2.18
C LYS A 2 -9.21 -6.11 -1.99
N LYS A 3 -8.82 -5.36 -3.03
CA LYS A 3 -7.82 -4.26 -2.94
C LYS A 3 -8.29 -3.10 -2.06
N PHE A 4 -9.58 -2.80 -2.04
CA PHE A 4 -10.13 -1.63 -1.33
C PHE A 4 -10.12 -1.77 0.20
N VAL A 5 -10.26 -2.98 0.73
CA VAL A 5 -10.24 -3.23 2.19
C VAL A 5 -8.79 -3.27 2.72
N LEU A 6 -7.83 -3.80 1.92
CA LEU A 6 -6.41 -3.80 2.30
C LEU A 6 -5.81 -2.39 2.22
N THR A 7 -6.13 -1.60 1.19
CA THR A 7 -5.59 -0.25 0.98
C THR A 7 -5.95 0.71 2.11
N ASN A 8 -7.17 0.63 2.65
CA ASN A 8 -7.57 1.45 3.80
C ASN A 8 -6.89 1.03 5.12
N LEU A 9 -6.52 -0.25 5.27
CA LEU A 9 -5.73 -0.72 6.42
C LEU A 9 -4.28 -0.24 6.31
N LEU A 10 -3.73 -0.17 5.09
CA LEU A 10 -2.34 0.23 4.79
C LEU A 10 -2.10 1.74 4.92
N VAL A 11 -3.08 2.59 4.61
CA VAL A 11 -2.99 4.05 4.80
C VAL A 11 -2.80 4.40 6.28
N VAL A 12 -3.42 3.64 7.18
CA VAL A 12 -3.25 3.81 8.64
C VAL A 12 -1.88 3.30 9.11
N LEU A 13 -1.31 2.28 8.45
CA LEU A 13 -0.05 1.64 8.85
C LEU A 13 1.20 2.25 8.18
N GLY A 14 1.08 2.83 6.97
CA GLY A 14 2.14 3.62 6.34
C GLY A 14 2.54 4.87 7.13
N LEU A 15 1.66 5.33 8.01
CA LEU A 15 1.93 6.39 8.99
C LEU A 15 2.82 5.93 10.14
N THR A 16 3.02 4.60 10.35
CA THR A 16 3.70 4.08 11.55
C THR A 16 5.23 4.26 11.52
N CYS A 17 5.87 4.38 10.35
CA CYS A 17 7.29 4.73 10.27
C CYS A 17 7.57 6.14 10.83
N SER A 18 6.58 7.03 10.76
CA SER A 18 6.62 8.35 11.40
C SER A 18 6.27 8.32 12.89
N LEU A 19 5.64 7.24 13.38
CA LEU A 19 5.14 7.16 14.75
C LEU A 19 6.26 7.00 15.78
N ALA A 20 7.39 6.41 15.44
CA ALA A 20 8.54 6.37 16.34
C ALA A 20 9.12 7.78 16.58
N GLN A 21 9.20 8.61 15.54
CA GLN A 21 9.53 10.04 15.68
C GLN A 21 8.37 10.85 16.28
N TYR A 22 7.13 10.41 16.09
CA TYR A 22 5.92 11.05 16.61
C TYR A 22 5.75 10.87 18.14
N SER A 23 6.29 9.81 18.73
CA SER A 23 6.21 9.58 20.18
C SER A 23 6.82 10.71 21.01
N ASP A 24 7.82 11.40 20.46
CA ASP A 24 8.48 12.54 21.12
C ASP A 24 7.61 13.83 21.11
N HIS A 25 6.59 13.88 20.23
CA HIS A 25 5.68 15.04 20.11
C HIS A 25 4.32 14.83 20.81
N ARG A 26 4.02 13.61 21.28
CA ARG A 26 2.81 13.32 22.06
C ARG A 26 2.89 14.02 23.44
N GLY A 27 2.05 15.01 23.64
CA GLY A 27 1.91 15.72 24.91
C GLY A 27 2.39 17.16 24.92
N ARG A 28 2.87 17.69 23.79
CA ARG A 28 3.11 19.14 23.66
C ARG A 28 1.78 19.87 23.63
N ASN A 29 1.67 20.89 24.47
CA ASN A 29 0.47 21.69 24.57
C ASN A 29 0.30 22.54 23.29
N THR A 30 -0.43 22.03 22.28
CA THR A 30 -0.71 22.70 21.00
C THR A 30 -1.34 24.07 21.21
N ASP A 31 -2.19 24.27 22.21
CA ASP A 31 -2.84 25.53 22.52
C ASP A 31 -1.83 26.61 22.96
N SER A 32 -0.78 26.20 23.66
CA SER A 32 0.31 27.13 24.05
C SER A 32 1.13 27.53 22.83
N LEU A 33 1.44 26.59 21.94
CA LEU A 33 2.21 26.85 20.73
C LEU A 33 1.41 27.70 19.74
N GLU A 34 0.10 27.49 19.62
CA GLU A 34 -0.77 28.35 18.79
C GLU A 34 -0.76 29.80 19.27
N ARG A 35 -0.79 30.04 20.58
CA ARG A 35 -0.64 31.40 21.14
C ARG A 35 0.71 32.03 20.81
N VAL A 36 1.78 31.21 20.83
CA VAL A 36 3.12 31.70 20.49
C VAL A 36 3.14 32.14 19.01
N VAL A 37 2.68 31.30 18.09
CA VAL A 37 2.73 31.62 16.65
C VAL A 37 1.76 32.74 16.28
N ALA A 38 0.60 32.86 16.93
CA ALA A 38 -0.36 33.94 16.71
C ALA A 38 0.19 35.33 17.07
N GLY A 39 1.17 35.42 17.97
CA GLY A 39 1.85 36.67 18.33
C GLY A 39 2.82 37.23 17.27
N TRP A 40 3.06 36.48 16.18
CA TRP A 40 4.02 36.85 15.14
C TRP A 40 3.34 37.43 13.89
N THR A 41 3.61 38.71 13.61
CA THR A 41 3.21 39.35 12.35
C THR A 41 4.34 39.27 11.31
N ALA A 42 4.03 39.51 10.04
CA ALA A 42 5.03 39.56 8.98
C ALA A 42 6.18 40.56 9.28
N GLU A 43 5.85 41.73 9.79
CA GLU A 43 6.82 42.77 10.18
C GLU A 43 7.74 42.29 11.31
N LYS A 44 7.18 41.61 12.33
CA LYS A 44 7.98 41.01 13.41
C LYS A 44 8.93 39.91 12.90
N ILE A 45 8.46 39.11 11.97
CA ILE A 45 9.28 38.02 11.36
C ILE A 45 10.43 38.64 10.54
N GLU A 46 10.18 39.74 9.83
CA GLU A 46 11.20 40.42 9.03
C GLU A 46 12.28 41.06 9.92
N ALA A 47 11.86 41.68 11.02
CA ALA A 47 12.75 42.36 11.99
C ALA A 47 13.46 41.36 12.97
N ALA A 48 13.05 40.11 13.01
CA ALA A 48 13.54 39.13 13.98
C ALA A 48 14.94 38.62 13.66
N SER A 49 15.70 38.34 14.73
CA SER A 49 17.00 37.67 14.61
C SER A 49 16.83 36.24 14.09
N ALA A 50 17.92 35.63 13.59
CA ALA A 50 17.94 34.25 13.13
C ALA A 50 17.46 33.26 14.21
N ASP A 51 17.87 33.47 15.46
CA ASP A 51 17.49 32.62 16.59
C ASP A 51 16.01 32.73 16.93
N GLN A 52 15.45 33.93 16.85
CA GLN A 52 14.02 34.14 17.07
C GLN A 52 13.17 33.46 15.98
N VAL A 53 13.57 33.62 14.71
CA VAL A 53 12.92 32.94 13.58
C VAL A 53 13.07 31.43 13.68
N SER A 54 14.24 30.94 14.11
CA SER A 54 14.50 29.52 14.37
C SER A 54 13.55 28.96 15.43
N GLY A 55 13.34 29.68 16.54
CA GLY A 55 12.37 29.31 17.58
C GLY A 55 10.93 29.26 17.05
N LEU A 56 10.56 30.25 16.22
CA LEU A 56 9.24 30.29 15.56
C LEU A 56 9.03 29.10 14.62
N ILE A 57 10.03 28.77 13.79
CA ILE A 57 10.00 27.60 12.91
C ILE A 57 9.85 26.29 13.71
N SER A 58 10.55 26.19 14.85
CA SER A 58 10.38 25.04 15.76
C SER A 58 8.95 24.92 16.27
N ALA A 59 8.32 26.04 16.65
CA ALA A 59 6.92 26.01 17.10
C ALA A 59 5.97 25.54 15.97
N TYR A 60 6.16 26.02 14.74
CA TYR A 60 5.39 25.56 13.59
C TYR A 60 5.62 24.05 13.31
N LYS A 61 6.86 23.57 13.44
CA LYS A 61 7.15 22.14 13.31
C LYS A 61 6.43 21.32 14.37
N ASP A 62 6.46 21.75 15.61
CA ASP A 62 5.78 21.04 16.71
C ASP A 62 4.25 21.03 16.49
N LEU A 63 3.68 22.13 15.97
CA LEU A 63 2.26 22.19 15.62
C LEU A 63 1.90 21.30 14.44
N MET A 64 2.69 21.29 13.36
CA MET A 64 2.39 20.42 12.21
C MET A 64 2.40 18.94 12.61
N TRP A 65 3.33 18.51 13.47
CA TRP A 65 3.39 17.16 13.99
C TRP A 65 2.28 16.89 15.03
N GLY A 66 1.98 17.84 15.91
CA GLY A 66 0.90 17.73 16.89
C GLY A 66 -0.48 17.54 16.25
N TYR A 67 -0.72 18.18 15.11
CA TYR A 67 -1.97 18.05 14.36
C TYR A 67 -1.97 16.97 13.27
N LEU A 68 -0.87 16.27 13.07
CA LEU A 68 -0.71 15.31 11.95
C LEU A 68 -1.88 14.34 11.79
N GLN A 69 -2.38 13.80 12.89
CA GLN A 69 -3.46 12.80 12.89
C GLN A 69 -4.82 13.36 13.31
N THR A 70 -4.84 14.50 14.01
CA THR A 70 -6.07 15.04 14.62
C THR A 70 -6.73 16.11 13.77
N ASN A 71 -5.94 16.90 13.01
CA ASN A 71 -6.46 17.95 12.15
C ASN A 71 -5.53 18.17 10.93
N ARG A 72 -5.87 17.52 9.83
CA ARG A 72 -5.12 17.57 8.58
C ARG A 72 -4.92 19.01 8.06
N GLU A 73 -5.95 19.83 8.10
CA GLU A 73 -5.90 21.20 7.54
C GLU A 73 -4.91 22.05 8.32
N LYS A 74 -5.00 22.05 9.67
CA LYS A 74 -4.04 22.76 10.52
C LYS A 74 -2.62 22.24 10.34
N SER A 75 -2.44 20.91 10.31
CA SER A 75 -1.12 20.32 10.09
C SER A 75 -0.49 20.79 8.78
N MET A 76 -1.26 20.78 7.68
CA MET A 76 -0.79 21.27 6.36
C MET A 76 -0.52 22.77 6.35
N GLU A 77 -1.34 23.58 7.01
CA GLU A 77 -1.15 25.03 7.12
C GLU A 77 0.17 25.36 7.82
N TYR A 78 0.40 24.73 9.00
CA TYR A 78 1.63 24.91 9.76
C TYR A 78 2.86 24.38 9.01
N ALA A 79 2.72 23.24 8.31
CA ALA A 79 3.78 22.69 7.48
C ALA A 79 4.14 23.62 6.31
N ARG A 80 3.17 24.25 5.62
CA ARG A 80 3.43 25.25 4.56
C ARG A 80 4.16 26.46 5.11
N THR A 81 3.74 26.95 6.26
CA THR A 81 4.38 28.11 6.92
C THR A 81 5.79 27.77 7.36
N ALA A 82 6.00 26.64 8.00
CA ALA A 82 7.33 26.14 8.36
C ALA A 82 8.24 25.99 7.14
N LEU A 83 7.73 25.40 6.05
CA LEU A 83 8.48 25.20 4.80
C LEU A 83 8.89 26.53 4.17
N ARG A 84 7.99 27.51 4.12
CA ARG A 84 8.29 28.84 3.57
C ARG A 84 9.38 29.53 4.40
N LEU A 85 9.15 29.71 5.69
CA LEU A 85 10.08 30.43 6.57
C LEU A 85 11.46 29.76 6.62
N SER A 86 11.50 28.43 6.70
CA SER A 86 12.76 27.70 6.76
C SER A 86 13.51 27.74 5.43
N SER A 87 12.82 27.69 4.29
CA SER A 87 13.46 27.78 2.97
C SER A 87 14.03 29.18 2.72
N GLU A 88 13.31 30.25 3.08
CA GLU A 88 13.76 31.65 2.96
C GLU A 88 15.01 31.94 3.80
N ARG A 89 15.14 31.29 4.95
CA ARG A 89 16.22 31.53 5.90
C ARG A 89 17.33 30.46 5.87
N GLY A 90 17.22 29.44 5.00
CA GLY A 90 18.24 28.40 4.84
C GLY A 90 18.26 27.36 5.96
N PHE A 91 17.17 27.18 6.70
CA PHE A 91 17.04 26.16 7.73
C PHE A 91 16.60 24.81 7.13
N TRP A 92 17.53 24.16 6.42
CA TRP A 92 17.23 23.03 5.54
C TRP A 92 16.65 21.81 6.25
N TYR A 93 17.03 21.57 7.51
CA TYR A 93 16.45 20.47 8.31
C TYR A 93 14.94 20.67 8.55
N ALA A 94 14.53 21.88 8.93
CA ALA A 94 13.12 22.19 9.12
C ALA A 94 12.36 22.19 7.79
N ALA A 95 13.00 22.68 6.73
CA ALA A 95 12.41 22.70 5.39
C ALA A 95 12.16 21.28 4.85
N GLN A 96 13.11 20.35 5.02
CA GLN A 96 12.93 18.96 4.60
C GLN A 96 11.81 18.27 5.39
N ASP A 97 11.75 18.49 6.71
CA ASP A 97 10.76 17.87 7.58
C ASP A 97 9.34 18.37 7.24
N ALA A 98 9.16 19.67 7.08
CA ALA A 98 7.89 20.27 6.66
C ALA A 98 7.45 19.81 5.26
N SER A 99 8.40 19.70 4.33
CA SER A 99 8.13 19.17 2.99
C SER A 99 7.70 17.70 3.04
N ARG A 100 8.36 16.88 3.88
CA ARG A 100 8.01 15.47 4.10
C ARG A 100 6.59 15.32 4.67
N VAL A 101 6.22 16.14 5.67
CA VAL A 101 4.85 16.13 6.25
C VAL A 101 3.80 16.49 5.19
N LEU A 102 4.05 17.48 4.33
CA LEU A 102 3.15 17.78 3.21
C LEU A 102 3.05 16.60 2.24
N GLY A 103 4.15 15.95 1.93
CA GLY A 103 4.17 14.72 1.13
C GLY A 103 3.31 13.61 1.74
N MET A 104 3.41 13.40 3.05
CA MET A 104 2.60 12.42 3.78
C MET A 104 1.09 12.72 3.69
N HIS A 105 0.68 13.99 3.82
CA HIS A 105 -0.72 14.38 3.70
C HIS A 105 -1.25 14.18 2.28
N HIS A 106 -0.45 14.46 1.26
CA HIS A 106 -0.83 14.21 -0.13
C HIS A 106 -0.85 12.71 -0.45
N TYR A 107 0.09 11.95 0.11
CA TYR A 107 0.10 10.49 0.02
C TYR A 107 -1.19 9.88 0.62
N ALA A 108 -1.56 10.30 1.85
CA ALA A 108 -2.79 9.84 2.50
C ALA A 108 -4.08 10.24 1.77
N ALA A 109 -4.01 11.27 0.91
CA ALA A 109 -5.11 11.70 0.05
C ALA A 109 -5.07 11.09 -1.36
N GLU A 110 -4.20 10.12 -1.60
CA GLU A 110 -3.99 9.47 -2.90
C GLU A 110 -3.61 10.46 -4.02
N GLN A 111 -3.03 11.60 -3.66
CA GLN A 111 -2.56 12.65 -4.58
C GLN A 111 -1.08 12.42 -4.93
N TRP A 112 -0.83 11.36 -5.71
CA TRP A 112 0.51 10.80 -5.95
C TRP A 112 1.50 11.80 -6.54
N ASP A 113 1.08 12.63 -7.49
CA ASP A 113 1.95 13.64 -8.12
C ASP A 113 2.41 14.69 -7.08
N SER A 114 1.48 15.17 -6.25
CA SER A 114 1.79 16.13 -5.18
C SER A 114 2.67 15.50 -4.09
N ALA A 115 2.40 14.26 -3.71
CA ALA A 115 3.23 13.52 -2.75
C ALA A 115 4.67 13.38 -3.29
N THR A 116 4.81 12.97 -4.55
CA THR A 116 6.11 12.86 -5.24
C THR A 116 6.85 14.20 -5.27
N PHE A 117 6.15 15.29 -5.60
CA PHE A 117 6.73 16.63 -5.61
C PHE A 117 7.31 17.01 -4.25
N PHE A 118 6.53 16.83 -3.17
CA PHE A 118 6.99 17.21 -1.83
C PHE A 118 8.08 16.28 -1.30
N TYR A 119 8.05 14.98 -1.57
CA TYR A 119 9.14 14.07 -1.20
C TYR A 119 10.45 14.39 -1.94
N ASN A 120 10.38 14.68 -3.25
CA ASN A 120 11.57 15.12 -4.00
C ASN A 120 12.11 16.45 -3.50
N ARG A 121 11.22 17.39 -3.14
CA ARG A 121 11.63 18.66 -2.52
C ARG A 121 12.31 18.44 -1.18
N SER A 122 11.80 17.50 -0.35
CA SER A 122 12.45 17.12 0.89
C SER A 122 13.84 16.53 0.64
N LEU A 123 14.00 15.68 -0.37
CA LEU A 123 15.30 15.12 -0.75
C LEU A 123 16.30 16.20 -1.22
N GLU A 124 15.83 17.22 -1.95
CA GLU A 124 16.66 18.37 -2.31
C GLU A 124 17.19 19.11 -1.09
N MET A 125 16.32 19.33 -0.07
CA MET A 125 16.73 19.99 1.17
C MET A 125 17.76 19.15 1.95
N VAL A 126 17.60 17.83 1.97
CA VAL A 126 18.60 16.91 2.57
C VAL A 126 19.95 17.03 1.87
N ARG A 127 19.98 17.11 0.53
CA ARG A 127 21.24 17.35 -0.23
C ARG A 127 21.90 18.68 0.15
N LYS A 128 21.11 19.75 0.36
CA LYS A 128 21.64 21.03 0.85
C LYS A 128 22.22 20.93 2.27
N MET A 129 21.70 20.02 3.09
CA MET A 129 22.27 19.74 4.42
C MET A 129 23.62 19.01 4.31
N GLU A 130 23.76 18.08 3.37
CA GLU A 130 25.01 17.34 3.13
C GLU A 130 26.15 18.27 2.71
N ASP A 131 25.85 19.26 1.86
CA ASP A 131 26.84 20.25 1.42
C ASP A 131 27.32 21.16 2.58
N LYS A 132 26.60 21.18 3.71
CA LYS A 132 26.84 22.04 4.86
C LYS A 132 26.72 21.30 6.18
N VAL A 133 27.46 20.22 6.35
CA VAL A 133 27.44 19.31 7.53
C VAL A 133 27.55 20.02 8.89
N THR A 134 27.94 21.29 8.94
CA THR A 134 28.07 22.09 10.15
C THR A 134 27.02 23.21 10.25
N THR A 135 25.89 23.11 9.55
CA THR A 135 24.85 24.16 9.62
C THR A 135 24.16 24.14 10.97
N ARG A 136 24.25 25.25 11.71
CA ARG A 136 23.56 25.43 12.99
C ARG A 136 22.08 25.72 12.77
N TYR A 137 21.23 25.07 13.57
CA TYR A 137 19.82 25.39 13.72
C TYR A 137 19.48 25.31 15.20
N ASN A 138 18.93 26.35 15.81
CA ASN A 138 18.69 26.44 17.27
C ASN A 138 19.89 26.00 18.12
N ASP A 139 21.08 26.51 17.84
CA ASP A 139 22.35 26.12 18.48
C ASP A 139 22.72 24.64 18.37
N LYS A 140 21.95 23.84 17.64
CA LYS A 140 22.29 22.45 17.31
C LYS A 140 23.12 22.42 16.02
N ILE A 141 24.23 21.71 16.06
CA ILE A 141 24.99 21.34 14.86
C ILE A 141 24.31 20.09 14.29
N TYR A 142 23.91 20.15 13.01
CA TYR A 142 23.47 18.94 12.30
C TYR A 142 24.69 18.13 11.97
N ASP A 143 24.87 17.06 12.71
CA ASP A 143 25.86 16.04 12.44
C ASP A 143 25.38 15.05 11.37
N GLN A 144 26.26 14.20 10.92
CA GLN A 144 25.94 13.17 9.93
C GLN A 144 24.77 12.27 10.36
N LYS A 145 24.63 12.02 11.67
CA LYS A 145 23.54 11.20 12.21
C LYS A 145 22.18 11.85 12.00
N SER A 146 22.07 13.18 12.19
CA SER A 146 20.83 13.93 11.95
C SER A 146 20.47 13.97 10.47
N ILE A 147 21.45 14.03 9.57
CA ILE A 147 21.25 13.97 8.12
C ILE A 147 20.79 12.57 7.73
N ASP A 148 21.43 11.55 8.24
CA ASP A 148 21.09 10.14 7.96
C ASP A 148 19.69 9.80 8.51
N ASP A 149 19.31 10.36 9.67
CA ASP A 149 17.94 10.22 10.21
C ASP A 149 16.89 10.81 9.24
N ALA A 150 17.10 12.04 8.78
CA ALA A 150 16.22 12.68 7.80
C ALA A 150 16.13 11.88 6.47
N LYS A 151 17.26 11.34 6.00
CA LYS A 151 17.33 10.48 4.81
C LYS A 151 16.53 9.20 4.98
N SER A 152 16.77 8.49 6.07
CA SER A 152 16.14 7.19 6.30
C SER A 152 14.62 7.30 6.39
N ALA A 153 14.11 8.32 7.09
CA ALA A 153 12.68 8.61 7.15
C ALA A 153 12.08 8.94 5.77
N LEU A 154 12.82 9.67 4.94
CA LEU A 154 12.40 10.02 3.57
C LEU A 154 12.46 8.80 2.65
N TYR A 155 13.49 7.97 2.74
CA TYR A 155 13.62 6.74 1.96
C TYR A 155 12.50 5.75 2.29
N GLY A 156 12.14 5.59 3.57
CA GLY A 156 10.97 4.81 3.96
C GLY A 156 9.67 5.32 3.34
N ALA A 157 9.45 6.65 3.36
CA ALA A 157 8.27 7.26 2.75
C ALA A 157 8.24 7.09 1.21
N LEU A 158 9.39 7.23 0.54
CA LEU A 158 9.52 6.98 -0.90
C LEU A 158 9.30 5.50 -1.24
N GLY A 159 9.83 4.59 -0.42
CA GLY A 159 9.57 3.15 -0.57
C GLY A 159 8.08 2.85 -0.55
N ASN A 160 7.36 3.34 0.47
CA ASN A 160 5.91 3.18 0.56
C ASN A 160 5.18 3.78 -0.64
N MET A 161 5.61 4.95 -1.11
CA MET A 161 5.00 5.60 -2.27
C MET A 161 5.21 4.79 -3.55
N TYR A 162 6.42 4.30 -3.81
CA TYR A 162 6.69 3.48 -5.00
C TYR A 162 5.99 2.12 -4.94
N ASN A 163 5.75 1.58 -3.74
CA ASN A 163 4.91 0.40 -3.56
C ASN A 163 3.48 0.64 -4.06
N VAL A 164 2.83 1.71 -3.59
CA VAL A 164 1.47 2.07 -4.04
C VAL A 164 1.41 2.35 -5.56
N MET A 165 2.53 2.81 -6.14
CA MET A 165 2.67 3.04 -7.58
C MET A 165 2.98 1.76 -8.38
N ASP A 166 2.84 0.57 -7.82
CA ASP A 166 3.18 -0.73 -8.44
C ASP A 166 4.64 -0.80 -8.95
N SER A 167 5.56 -0.04 -8.34
CA SER A 167 6.98 -0.02 -8.70
C SER A 167 7.83 -0.73 -7.64
N ILE A 168 7.61 -2.04 -7.49
CA ILE A 168 8.26 -2.86 -6.46
C ILE A 168 9.80 -2.75 -6.48
N PRO A 169 10.50 -2.81 -7.65
CA PRO A 169 11.96 -2.69 -7.64
C PRO A 169 12.44 -1.37 -7.03
N ARG A 170 11.76 -0.25 -7.31
CA ARG A 170 12.11 1.05 -6.72
C ARG A 170 11.73 1.12 -5.24
N ALA A 171 10.60 0.56 -4.85
CA ALA A 171 10.22 0.49 -3.44
C ALA A 171 11.30 -0.24 -2.62
N MET A 172 11.75 -1.41 -3.11
CA MET A 172 12.80 -2.19 -2.45
C MET A 172 14.17 -1.49 -2.43
N GLU A 173 14.53 -0.75 -3.48
CA GLU A 173 15.74 0.08 -3.50
C GLU A 173 15.72 1.11 -2.38
N TYR A 174 14.63 1.87 -2.24
CA TYR A 174 14.49 2.87 -1.18
C TYR A 174 14.41 2.24 0.21
N TYR A 175 13.72 1.12 0.38
CA TYR A 175 13.70 0.41 1.66
C TYR A 175 15.10 -0.06 2.05
N LYS A 176 15.89 -0.59 1.10
CA LYS A 176 17.27 -0.97 1.35
C LYS A 176 18.12 0.23 1.79
N MET A 177 18.01 1.38 1.10
CA MET A 177 18.72 2.60 1.47
C MET A 177 18.35 3.07 2.89
N ALA A 178 17.11 2.91 3.33
CA ALA A 178 16.69 3.20 4.70
C ALA A 178 17.29 2.18 5.69
N GLY A 179 17.23 0.89 5.36
CA GLY A 179 17.75 -0.20 6.19
C GLY A 179 19.26 -0.10 6.43
N ASP A 180 20.03 0.23 5.40
CA ASP A 180 21.49 0.44 5.51
C ASP A 180 21.82 1.53 6.56
N ILE A 181 20.98 2.57 6.65
CA ILE A 181 21.14 3.62 7.68
C ILE A 181 20.70 3.10 9.05
N PHE A 182 19.58 2.40 9.14
CA PHE A 182 19.09 1.87 10.41
C PHE A 182 20.10 0.87 11.02
N ASP A 183 20.69 0.02 10.20
CA ASP A 183 21.73 -0.93 10.63
C ASP A 183 22.99 -0.21 11.10
N LYS A 184 23.43 0.84 10.39
CA LYS A 184 24.57 1.67 10.76
C LYS A 184 24.46 2.24 12.18
N TYR A 185 23.28 2.62 12.60
CA TYR A 185 23.05 3.25 13.90
C TYR A 185 22.38 2.30 14.92
N GLY A 186 22.06 1.07 14.57
CA GLY A 186 21.40 0.11 15.43
C GLY A 186 19.95 0.49 15.79
N TRP A 187 19.23 1.16 14.87
CA TRP A 187 17.85 1.59 15.09
C TRP A 187 16.86 0.45 14.87
N LYS A 188 16.72 -0.38 15.91
CA LYS A 188 15.93 -1.61 15.85
C LYS A 188 14.46 -1.37 15.60
N GLU A 189 13.87 -0.36 16.26
CA GLU A 189 12.48 0.03 16.05
C GLU A 189 12.20 0.39 14.57
N SER A 190 13.09 1.17 13.99
CA SER A 190 12.96 1.59 12.58
C SER A 190 13.10 0.41 11.62
N ASN A 191 14.03 -0.51 11.91
CA ASN A 191 14.18 -1.75 11.16
C ASN A 191 12.94 -2.65 11.27
N ALA A 192 12.34 -2.76 12.44
CA ALA A 192 11.11 -3.53 12.62
C ALA A 192 9.99 -3.02 11.70
N ILE A 193 9.79 -1.71 11.65
CA ILE A 193 8.78 -1.07 10.80
C ILE A 193 9.14 -1.25 9.31
N LEU A 194 10.40 -1.08 8.94
CA LEU A 194 10.86 -1.24 7.58
C LEU A 194 10.59 -2.65 7.04
N TRP A 195 11.01 -3.67 7.78
CA TRP A 195 10.79 -5.06 7.40
C TRP A 195 9.30 -5.42 7.36
N TYR A 196 8.48 -4.82 8.23
CA TYR A 196 7.04 -4.96 8.15
C TYR A 196 6.49 -4.40 6.81
N ASN A 197 6.87 -3.17 6.43
CA ASN A 197 6.43 -2.56 5.18
C ASN A 197 6.88 -3.35 3.94
N MET A 198 8.10 -3.90 3.96
CA MET A 198 8.58 -4.80 2.91
C MET A 198 7.73 -6.09 2.84
N GLY A 199 7.33 -6.61 3.99
CA GLY A 199 6.44 -7.77 4.07
C GLY A 199 5.07 -7.52 3.46
N GLU A 200 4.46 -6.35 3.75
CA GLU A 200 3.20 -5.92 3.13
C GLU A 200 3.35 -5.80 1.60
N THR A 201 4.45 -5.20 1.14
CA THR A 201 4.75 -5.05 -0.29
C THR A 201 4.81 -6.40 -1.00
N TRP A 202 5.52 -7.39 -0.43
CA TRP A 202 5.62 -8.73 -1.01
C TRP A 202 4.30 -9.52 -0.92
N LEU A 203 3.51 -9.28 0.13
CA LEU A 203 2.18 -9.89 0.26
C LEU A 203 1.21 -9.37 -0.81
N GLU A 204 1.27 -8.07 -1.12
CA GLU A 204 0.46 -7.45 -2.19
C GLU A 204 0.86 -7.97 -3.58
N GLU A 205 2.16 -8.18 -3.81
CA GLU A 205 2.69 -8.77 -5.03
C GLU A 205 2.33 -10.26 -5.17
N GLY A 206 2.00 -10.90 -4.05
CA GLY A 206 1.66 -12.33 -3.99
C GLY A 206 2.84 -13.25 -3.72
N ASP A 207 4.03 -12.70 -3.49
CA ASP A 207 5.20 -13.49 -3.03
C ASP A 207 5.10 -13.75 -1.53
N MET A 208 4.34 -14.79 -1.20
CA MET A 208 4.10 -15.19 0.18
C MET A 208 5.37 -15.64 0.90
N SER A 209 6.41 -16.07 0.18
CA SER A 209 7.67 -16.53 0.78
C SER A 209 8.50 -15.34 1.24
N GLN A 210 8.66 -14.34 0.40
CA GLN A 210 9.34 -13.10 0.75
C GLN A 210 8.60 -12.35 1.85
N ALA A 211 7.27 -12.30 1.79
CA ALA A 211 6.45 -11.70 2.82
C ALA A 211 6.66 -12.37 4.19
N GLU A 212 6.68 -13.73 4.24
CA GLU A 212 6.92 -14.48 5.48
C GLU A 212 8.30 -14.18 6.05
N GLU A 213 9.34 -14.13 5.21
CA GLU A 213 10.69 -13.77 5.63
C GLU A 213 10.75 -12.35 6.21
N CYS A 214 10.16 -11.37 5.52
CA CYS A 214 10.16 -9.98 5.95
C CYS A 214 9.42 -9.80 7.29
N TYR A 215 8.24 -10.41 7.46
CA TYR A 215 7.52 -10.33 8.73
C TYR A 215 8.27 -11.00 9.88
N ASN A 216 8.98 -12.11 9.63
CA ASN A 216 9.79 -12.75 10.67
C ASN A 216 10.97 -11.87 11.08
N LYS A 217 11.66 -11.22 10.14
CA LYS A 217 12.72 -10.24 10.45
C LYS A 217 12.17 -9.03 11.20
N SER A 218 11.02 -8.51 10.79
CA SER A 218 10.32 -7.45 11.52
C SER A 218 10.05 -7.84 12.96
N LEU A 219 9.54 -9.07 13.19
CA LEU A 219 9.25 -9.59 14.52
C LEU A 219 10.52 -9.77 15.38
N GLU A 220 11.64 -10.18 14.77
CA GLU A 220 12.94 -10.28 15.44
C GLU A 220 13.39 -8.91 15.94
N TYR A 221 13.47 -7.90 15.08
CA TYR A 221 13.83 -6.54 15.46
C TYR A 221 12.87 -5.94 16.47
N ALA A 222 11.57 -6.17 16.34
CA ALA A 222 10.56 -5.69 17.27
C ALA A 222 10.72 -6.30 18.68
N ARG A 223 11.07 -7.58 18.78
CA ARG A 223 11.36 -8.23 20.05
C ARG A 223 12.65 -7.72 20.69
N GLU A 224 13.66 -7.43 19.88
CA GLU A 224 14.92 -6.85 20.36
C GLU A 224 14.76 -5.40 20.85
N SER A 225 13.83 -4.63 20.29
CA SER A 225 13.51 -3.27 20.73
C SER A 225 12.69 -3.27 22.04
N GLY A 226 11.93 -4.35 22.29
CA GLY A 226 11.05 -4.48 23.45
C GLY A 226 9.73 -3.70 23.33
N ASP A 227 9.44 -3.10 22.20
CA ASP A 227 8.18 -2.37 21.97
C ASP A 227 7.03 -3.35 21.62
N SER A 228 6.11 -3.48 22.59
CA SER A 228 4.93 -4.36 22.48
C SER A 228 4.06 -4.04 21.25
N LEU A 229 3.94 -2.76 20.89
CA LEU A 229 3.13 -2.32 19.77
C LEU A 229 3.72 -2.78 18.44
N GLN A 230 5.05 -2.70 18.31
CA GLN A 230 5.78 -3.12 17.12
C GLN A 230 5.81 -4.65 16.96
N ILE A 231 5.76 -5.41 18.06
CA ILE A 231 5.65 -6.87 18.02
C ILE A 231 4.30 -7.31 17.42
N SER A 232 3.24 -6.61 17.73
CA SER A 232 1.90 -6.94 17.29
C SER A 232 1.71 -6.82 15.77
N SER A 233 2.34 -5.84 15.10
CA SER A 233 2.16 -5.58 13.66
C SER A 233 2.63 -6.75 12.78
N PRO A 234 3.88 -7.25 12.88
CA PRO A 234 4.32 -8.39 12.10
C PRO A 234 3.58 -9.68 12.44
N LEU A 235 3.13 -9.87 13.69
CA LEU A 235 2.28 -11.01 14.04
C LEU A 235 0.93 -10.98 13.33
N LYS A 236 0.35 -9.79 13.12
CA LYS A 236 -0.86 -9.63 12.30
C LYS A 236 -0.60 -9.89 10.83
N GLY A 237 0.52 -9.38 10.30
CA GLY A 237 0.95 -9.65 8.93
C GLY A 237 1.11 -11.16 8.68
N LEU A 238 1.81 -11.87 9.57
CA LEU A 238 1.94 -13.35 9.53
C LEU A 238 0.57 -14.03 9.65
N GLY A 239 -0.30 -13.53 10.52
CA GLY A 239 -1.67 -14.02 10.64
C GLY A 239 -2.44 -13.92 9.33
N ALA A 240 -2.41 -12.75 8.68
CA ALA A 240 -3.06 -12.52 7.39
C ALA A 240 -2.47 -13.40 6.28
N LEU A 241 -1.15 -13.51 6.22
CA LEU A 241 -0.43 -14.36 5.27
C LEU A 241 -0.80 -15.84 5.44
N TYR A 242 -0.79 -16.36 6.67
CA TYR A 242 -1.17 -17.77 6.92
C TYR A 242 -2.64 -18.02 6.62
N LEU A 243 -3.51 -17.00 6.75
CA LEU A 243 -4.90 -17.12 6.29
C LEU A 243 -5.00 -17.25 4.79
N ALA A 244 -4.26 -16.42 4.05
CA ALA A 244 -4.21 -16.47 2.59
C ALA A 244 -3.69 -17.85 2.11
N GLN A 245 -2.75 -18.46 2.85
CA GLN A 245 -2.24 -19.81 2.60
C GLN A 245 -3.18 -20.94 3.07
N GLY A 246 -4.31 -20.64 3.73
CA GLY A 246 -5.19 -21.65 4.32
C GLY A 246 -4.66 -22.30 5.60
N LYS A 247 -3.53 -21.85 6.13
CA LYS A 247 -2.87 -22.36 7.35
C LYS A 247 -3.54 -21.81 8.63
N THR A 248 -4.83 -22.08 8.80
CA THR A 248 -5.69 -21.46 9.83
C THR A 248 -5.14 -21.59 11.26
N SER A 249 -4.51 -22.73 11.61
CA SER A 249 -3.99 -22.93 12.97
C SER A 249 -2.77 -22.04 13.26
N ARG A 250 -1.91 -21.78 12.27
CA ARG A 250 -0.78 -20.86 12.41
C ARG A 250 -1.27 -19.42 12.49
N ALA A 251 -2.21 -19.07 11.63
CA ALA A 251 -2.84 -17.77 11.65
C ALA A 251 -3.44 -17.42 13.01
N LEU A 252 -4.20 -18.37 13.60
CA LEU A 252 -4.82 -18.15 14.90
C LEU A 252 -3.78 -17.92 15.99
N LYS A 253 -2.67 -18.70 16.01
CA LYS A 253 -1.58 -18.51 16.97
C LYS A 253 -0.96 -17.12 16.88
N CYS A 254 -0.66 -16.64 15.66
CA CYS A 254 -0.09 -15.31 15.45
C CYS A 254 -1.05 -14.20 15.92
N LEU A 255 -2.35 -14.35 15.62
CA LEU A 255 -3.35 -13.36 16.02
C LEU A 255 -3.59 -13.36 17.55
N GLU A 256 -3.61 -14.54 18.19
CA GLU A 256 -3.72 -14.65 19.66
C GLU A 256 -2.47 -14.07 20.36
N GLU A 257 -1.28 -14.27 19.79
CA GLU A 257 -0.06 -13.66 20.31
C GLU A 257 -0.08 -12.14 20.12
N ALA A 258 -0.49 -11.65 18.95
CA ALA A 258 -0.65 -10.21 18.69
C ALA A 258 -1.59 -9.54 19.70
N ASP A 259 -2.71 -10.20 20.02
CA ASP A 259 -3.72 -9.72 20.97
C ASP A 259 -3.15 -9.51 22.39
N LYS A 260 -2.23 -10.39 22.84
CA LYS A 260 -1.58 -10.26 24.15
C LYS A 260 -0.75 -8.97 24.26
N TYR A 261 -0.05 -8.59 23.19
CA TYR A 261 0.76 -7.37 23.17
C TYR A 261 -0.10 -6.10 23.08
N TYR A 262 -1.30 -6.21 22.52
CA TYR A 262 -2.28 -5.11 22.48
C TYR A 262 -2.97 -4.89 23.82
N SER A 263 -3.30 -5.94 24.56
CA SER A 263 -4.03 -5.83 25.85
C SER A 263 -3.25 -5.11 26.94
N LEU A 264 -1.94 -4.88 26.74
CA LEU A 264 -1.07 -4.16 27.67
C LEU A 264 -1.15 -2.63 27.50
N HIS A 265 -1.75 -2.11 26.44
CA HIS A 265 -1.91 -0.68 26.17
C HIS A 265 -3.39 -0.28 26.20
N GLU A 266 -3.84 0.29 27.32
CA GLU A 266 -5.19 0.84 27.51
C GLU A 266 -5.35 2.18 26.75
N ASP A 267 -5.67 2.16 25.45
CA ASP A 267 -5.91 3.40 24.71
C ASP A 267 -7.13 3.28 23.76
N GLN A 268 -7.77 4.42 23.43
CA GLN A 268 -8.97 4.49 22.58
C GLN A 268 -8.73 3.91 21.16
N GLU A 269 -7.50 3.99 20.66
CA GLU A 269 -7.05 3.35 19.44
C GLU A 269 -7.15 1.81 19.47
N PHE A 270 -6.99 1.24 20.68
CA PHE A 270 -7.15 -0.19 20.94
C PHE A 270 -8.56 -0.71 20.66
N ARG A 271 -9.62 0.04 21.03
CA ARG A 271 -11.01 -0.40 20.81
C ARG A 271 -11.36 -0.47 19.33
N ALA A 272 -10.93 0.50 18.51
CA ALA A 272 -11.16 0.48 17.08
C ALA A 272 -10.44 -0.70 16.38
N ARG A 273 -9.31 -1.12 16.90
CA ARG A 273 -8.52 -2.23 16.36
C ARG A 273 -8.99 -3.60 16.86
N LEU A 274 -9.51 -3.71 18.08
CA LEU A 274 -10.24 -4.90 18.55
C LEU A 274 -11.46 -5.19 17.68
N GLU A 275 -12.19 -4.15 17.25
CA GLU A 275 -13.29 -4.30 16.29
C GLU A 275 -12.79 -4.89 14.96
N THR A 276 -11.61 -4.49 14.50
CA THR A 276 -11.01 -5.01 13.26
C THR A 276 -10.62 -6.49 13.40
N LEU A 277 -10.06 -6.88 14.56
CA LEU A 277 -9.74 -8.29 14.86
C LEU A 277 -11.02 -9.14 15.00
N ASP A 278 -12.06 -8.60 15.60
CA ASP A 278 -13.35 -9.29 15.72
C ASP A 278 -14.04 -9.42 14.35
N VAL A 279 -13.89 -8.43 13.47
CA VAL A 279 -14.32 -8.52 12.07
C VAL A 279 -13.50 -9.59 11.32
N MET A 280 -12.18 -9.60 11.46
CA MET A 280 -11.32 -10.65 10.86
C MET A 280 -11.68 -12.05 11.40
N ARG A 281 -11.93 -12.17 12.71
CA ARG A 281 -12.38 -13.42 13.33
C ARG A 281 -13.74 -13.87 12.77
N LYS A 282 -14.69 -12.95 12.60
CA LYS A 282 -15.99 -13.21 11.96
C LYS A 282 -15.83 -13.62 10.50
N VAL A 283 -14.99 -12.93 9.74
CA VAL A 283 -14.66 -13.28 8.34
C VAL A 283 -14.05 -14.66 8.24
N LEU A 284 -13.11 -15.02 9.14
CA LEU A 284 -12.50 -16.34 9.23
C LEU A 284 -13.51 -17.44 9.49
N VAL A 285 -14.39 -17.22 10.46
CA VAL A 285 -15.46 -18.19 10.80
C VAL A 285 -16.40 -18.35 9.61
N GLN A 286 -16.71 -17.25 8.90
CA GLN A 286 -17.55 -17.26 7.74
C GLN A 286 -16.90 -17.95 6.53
N GLN A 287 -15.60 -17.70 6.27
CA GLN A 287 -14.84 -18.42 5.25
C GLN A 287 -14.75 -19.93 5.54
N LYS A 288 -14.52 -20.34 6.81
CA LYS A 288 -14.57 -21.74 7.21
C LYS A 288 -15.95 -22.37 6.97
N LYS A 289 -17.04 -21.62 7.21
CA LYS A 289 -18.40 -22.09 6.88
C LYS A 289 -18.56 -22.23 5.36
N GLN A 290 -18.12 -21.23 4.57
CA GLN A 290 -18.20 -21.30 3.11
C GLN A 290 -17.38 -22.44 2.53
N LEU A 291 -16.13 -22.65 3.01
CA LEU A 291 -15.31 -23.80 2.57
C LEU A 291 -15.98 -25.15 2.91
N ARG A 292 -16.60 -25.27 4.09
CA ARG A 292 -17.37 -26.46 4.44
C ARG A 292 -18.56 -26.65 3.51
N TRP A 293 -19.32 -25.61 3.20
CA TRP A 293 -20.42 -25.69 2.26
C TRP A 293 -19.96 -26.05 0.84
N LEU A 294 -18.83 -25.49 0.37
CA LEU A 294 -18.23 -25.86 -0.90
C LEU A 294 -17.75 -27.31 -0.91
N PHE A 295 -17.12 -27.77 0.18
CA PHE A 295 -16.70 -29.17 0.33
C PHE A 295 -17.90 -30.13 0.29
N TRP A 296 -18.94 -29.85 1.07
CA TRP A 296 -20.15 -30.65 1.06
C TRP A 296 -20.90 -30.56 -0.26
N GLY A 297 -20.94 -29.41 -0.90
CA GLY A 297 -21.49 -29.24 -2.24
C GLY A 297 -20.75 -30.03 -3.30
N ALA A 298 -19.42 -30.00 -3.29
CA ALA A 298 -18.58 -30.80 -4.17
C ALA A 298 -18.76 -32.31 -3.93
N LEU A 299 -18.84 -32.72 -2.66
CA LEU A 299 -19.08 -34.12 -2.29
C LEU A 299 -20.46 -34.58 -2.79
N CYS A 300 -21.51 -33.77 -2.61
CA CYS A 300 -22.84 -34.04 -3.15
C CYS A 300 -22.84 -34.16 -4.67
N LEU A 301 -22.08 -33.27 -5.37
CA LEU A 301 -21.94 -33.33 -6.83
C LEU A 301 -21.27 -34.60 -7.29
N VAL A 302 -20.20 -35.07 -6.59
CA VAL A 302 -19.55 -36.37 -6.85
C VAL A 302 -20.51 -37.51 -6.63
N VAL A 303 -21.27 -37.52 -5.53
CA VAL A 303 -22.27 -38.56 -5.25
C VAL A 303 -23.35 -38.56 -6.33
N LEU A 304 -23.85 -37.39 -6.75
CA LEU A 304 -24.83 -37.29 -7.82
C LEU A 304 -24.29 -37.76 -9.17
N THR A 305 -23.05 -37.42 -9.52
CA THR A 305 -22.42 -37.91 -10.75
C THR A 305 -22.22 -39.42 -10.75
N VAL A 306 -21.79 -39.98 -9.62
CA VAL A 306 -21.68 -41.44 -9.47
C VAL A 306 -23.05 -42.13 -9.54
N ALA A 307 -24.07 -41.56 -8.88
CA ALA A 307 -25.44 -42.06 -8.97
C ALA A 307 -25.99 -41.98 -10.38
N LEU A 308 -25.72 -40.90 -11.10
CA LEU A 308 -26.12 -40.73 -12.50
C LEU A 308 -25.40 -41.73 -13.40
N MET A 309 -24.09 -41.94 -13.20
CA MET A 309 -23.33 -42.99 -13.94
C MET A 309 -23.90 -44.38 -13.70
N LEU A 310 -24.22 -44.75 -12.46
CA LEU A 310 -24.85 -46.03 -12.11
C LEU A 310 -26.24 -46.15 -12.75
N TYR A 311 -27.03 -45.08 -12.72
CA TYR A 311 -28.35 -45.02 -13.36
C TYR A 311 -28.25 -45.20 -14.87
N VAL A 312 -27.33 -44.47 -15.53
CA VAL A 312 -27.07 -44.61 -16.99
C VAL A 312 -26.58 -46.00 -17.31
N ARG A 313 -25.63 -46.55 -16.53
CA ARG A 313 -25.12 -47.93 -16.70
C ARG A 313 -26.24 -48.96 -16.58
N ARG A 314 -27.12 -48.79 -15.58
CA ARG A 314 -28.29 -49.66 -15.39
C ARG A 314 -29.26 -49.54 -16.59
N ASN A 315 -29.53 -48.35 -17.08
CA ASN A 315 -30.41 -48.14 -18.24
C ASN A 315 -29.83 -48.69 -19.54
N VAL A 316 -28.51 -48.56 -19.72
CA VAL A 316 -27.81 -49.15 -20.88
C VAL A 316 -27.85 -50.70 -20.82
N LEU A 317 -27.68 -51.29 -19.63
CA LEU A 317 -27.80 -52.75 -19.44
C LEU A 317 -29.24 -53.25 -19.66
N LEU A 318 -30.24 -52.47 -19.25
CA LEU A 318 -31.66 -52.78 -19.52
C LEU A 318 -32.00 -52.67 -21.01
N LYS A 319 -31.46 -51.63 -21.71
CA LYS A 319 -31.66 -51.48 -23.17
C LYS A 319 -30.95 -52.54 -24.01
N ARG A 320 -29.78 -53.07 -23.56
CA ARG A 320 -29.12 -54.21 -24.22
C ARG A 320 -29.90 -55.53 -24.16
N LYS A 321 -30.87 -55.60 -23.28
CA LYS A 321 -31.79 -56.76 -23.21
C LYS A 321 -32.99 -56.64 -24.14
N ASN A 322 -33.27 -55.46 -24.69
CA ASN A 322 -34.38 -55.22 -25.64
C ASN A 322 -33.78 -54.80 -27.00
N THR A 323 -33.52 -55.78 -27.86
CA THR A 323 -32.87 -55.68 -29.18
C THR A 323 -33.69 -54.98 -30.27
N ALA A 324 -34.53 -53.98 -29.91
CA ALA A 324 -35.31 -53.28 -30.91
C ALA A 324 -35.17 -51.73 -30.94
N ALA A 325 -34.17 -51.18 -30.16
CA ALA A 325 -34.06 -49.71 -30.00
C ALA A 325 -32.75 -49.11 -30.55
N ASP A 326 -31.87 -49.89 -31.17
CA ASP A 326 -30.53 -49.37 -31.62
C ASP A 326 -30.61 -48.54 -32.90
N GLU A 327 -31.70 -48.60 -33.70
CA GLU A 327 -31.83 -47.82 -34.93
C GLU A 327 -32.31 -46.35 -34.73
N VAL A 328 -32.91 -46.04 -33.61
CA VAL A 328 -33.42 -44.68 -33.34
C VAL A 328 -32.35 -43.73 -32.76
N ILE A 329 -31.23 -44.26 -32.26
CA ILE A 329 -30.18 -43.46 -31.57
C ILE A 329 -29.22 -42.81 -32.56
N GLU A 330 -28.96 -43.41 -33.72
CA GLU A 330 -28.06 -42.82 -34.73
C GLU A 330 -28.64 -41.55 -35.40
N GLU A 331 -29.95 -41.46 -35.55
CA GLU A 331 -30.57 -40.25 -36.11
C GLU A 331 -30.60 -39.04 -35.16
N ALA A 332 -30.64 -39.27 -33.85
CA ALA A 332 -30.67 -38.19 -32.88
C ALA A 332 -29.30 -37.52 -32.65
N ILE A 333 -28.20 -38.24 -32.84
CA ILE A 333 -26.84 -37.70 -32.65
C ILE A 333 -26.42 -36.75 -33.80
N THR A 334 -26.96 -36.93 -34.97
CA THR A 334 -26.61 -36.12 -36.19
C THR A 334 -27.28 -34.73 -36.16
N GLN A 335 -28.33 -34.51 -35.38
CA GLN A 335 -29.08 -33.26 -35.32
C GLN A 335 -28.59 -32.27 -34.25
N MET A 336 -27.73 -32.64 -33.30
CA MET A 336 -27.24 -31.75 -32.21
C MET A 336 -25.90 -31.04 -32.53
N GLY A 337 -25.36 -31.20 -33.74
CA GLY A 337 -24.04 -30.69 -34.12
C GLY A 337 -23.96 -29.23 -34.62
N ASN A 338 -25.05 -28.51 -34.76
CA ASN A 338 -25.03 -27.18 -35.36
C ASN A 338 -25.86 -26.14 -34.60
N SER A 339 -25.32 -25.62 -33.50
CA SER A 339 -25.63 -24.24 -33.08
C SER A 339 -24.76 -23.81 -31.89
N SER A 340 -23.66 -23.19 -32.16
CA SER A 340 -23.02 -22.26 -31.21
C SER A 340 -22.63 -20.99 -31.95
N GLY A 341 -23.54 -20.01 -31.90
CA GLY A 341 -23.27 -18.65 -32.37
C GLY A 341 -22.40 -17.92 -31.36
N LYS A 342 -21.29 -17.38 -31.80
CA LYS A 342 -20.49 -16.42 -31.10
C LYS A 342 -21.20 -15.08 -31.09
N GLU A 343 -21.65 -14.61 -29.95
CA GLU A 343 -22.01 -13.20 -29.78
C GLU A 343 -20.75 -12.34 -29.72
N ASN A 344 -20.60 -11.49 -30.73
CA ASN A 344 -19.59 -10.46 -30.79
C ASN A 344 -20.02 -9.28 -29.87
N HIS A 345 -19.43 -9.17 -28.66
CA HIS A 345 -19.50 -7.93 -27.92
C HIS A 345 -18.56 -6.89 -28.54
N GLU A 346 -19.13 -5.84 -29.10
CA GLU A 346 -18.40 -4.69 -29.62
C GLU A 346 -17.72 -3.95 -28.43
N VAL A 347 -16.40 -3.81 -28.48
CA VAL A 347 -15.63 -3.13 -27.42
C VAL A 347 -15.65 -1.62 -27.68
N GLU A 348 -16.56 -0.90 -27.02
CA GLU A 348 -16.58 0.56 -27.08
C GLU A 348 -15.40 1.16 -26.31
N LEU A 349 -14.59 1.99 -26.96
CA LEU A 349 -13.46 2.70 -26.38
C LEU A 349 -13.75 4.19 -26.29
N THR A 350 -13.43 4.80 -25.14
CA THR A 350 -13.39 6.25 -25.04
C THR A 350 -12.23 6.82 -25.88
N ASP A 351 -12.29 8.09 -26.27
CA ASP A 351 -11.23 8.72 -27.08
C ASP A 351 -9.85 8.63 -26.43
N ARG A 352 -9.78 8.77 -25.11
CA ARG A 352 -8.53 8.60 -24.35
C ARG A 352 -8.02 7.18 -24.36
N GLU A 353 -8.89 6.20 -24.19
CA GLU A 353 -8.52 4.78 -24.25
C GLU A 353 -8.01 4.42 -25.64
N ARG A 354 -8.63 4.94 -26.69
CA ARG A 354 -8.22 4.73 -28.09
C ARG A 354 -6.84 5.32 -28.37
N GLN A 355 -6.56 6.55 -27.94
CA GLN A 355 -5.25 7.18 -28.08
C GLN A 355 -4.15 6.41 -27.37
N ILE A 356 -4.40 5.99 -26.12
CA ILE A 356 -3.43 5.22 -25.33
C ILE A 356 -3.18 3.85 -25.99
N LEU A 357 -4.22 3.18 -26.49
CA LEU A 357 -4.12 1.91 -27.20
C LEU A 357 -3.27 2.05 -28.48
N GLN A 358 -3.43 3.14 -29.25
CA GLN A 358 -2.59 3.44 -30.41
C GLN A 358 -1.12 3.62 -30.06
N PHE A 359 -0.82 4.35 -28.97
CA PHE A 359 0.56 4.49 -28.52
C PHE A 359 1.16 3.17 -28.03
N ILE A 360 0.37 2.32 -27.38
CA ILE A 360 0.79 0.96 -27.01
C ILE A 360 1.11 0.13 -28.25
N ALA A 361 0.28 0.20 -29.29
CA ALA A 361 0.51 -0.50 -30.54
C ALA A 361 1.75 0.00 -31.30
N GLN A 362 2.12 1.27 -31.13
CA GLN A 362 3.38 1.86 -31.63
C GLN A 362 4.61 1.48 -30.79
N GLY A 363 4.46 0.62 -29.77
CA GLY A 363 5.56 0.18 -28.91
C GLY A 363 6.04 1.22 -27.90
N LYS A 364 5.26 2.28 -27.62
CA LYS A 364 5.65 3.30 -26.63
C LYS A 364 5.58 2.77 -25.21
N THR A 365 6.59 3.11 -24.43
CA THR A 365 6.64 2.79 -22.99
C THR A 365 5.68 3.69 -22.20
N SER A 366 5.30 3.26 -20.99
CA SER A 366 4.41 4.05 -20.14
C SER A 366 4.92 5.46 -19.83
N PRO A 367 6.22 5.69 -19.57
CA PRO A 367 6.77 7.05 -19.43
C PRO A 367 6.62 7.88 -20.70
N GLN A 368 6.89 7.30 -21.87
CA GLN A 368 6.75 8.00 -23.14
C GLN A 368 5.30 8.37 -23.49
N ILE A 369 4.35 7.53 -23.08
CA ILE A 369 2.91 7.82 -23.25
C ILE A 369 2.49 8.93 -22.28
N ALA A 370 2.96 8.87 -21.03
CA ALA A 370 2.69 9.87 -20.00
C ALA A 370 3.14 11.27 -20.44
N GLU A 371 4.35 11.37 -20.98
CA GLU A 371 4.92 12.61 -21.52
C GLU A 371 4.09 13.16 -22.70
N LYS A 372 3.74 12.29 -23.68
CA LYS A 372 2.97 12.71 -24.88
C LYS A 372 1.53 13.12 -24.58
N MET A 373 0.93 12.54 -23.56
CA MET A 373 -0.46 12.81 -23.20
C MET A 373 -0.60 13.82 -22.05
N TYR A 374 0.52 14.34 -21.51
CA TYR A 374 0.56 15.21 -20.34
C TYR A 374 -0.18 14.62 -19.14
N LEU A 375 -0.02 13.29 -18.94
CA LEU A 375 -0.61 12.55 -17.83
C LEU A 375 0.47 11.99 -16.92
N SER A 376 0.11 11.70 -15.67
CA SER A 376 1.03 11.07 -14.75
C SER A 376 1.32 9.61 -15.16
N LEU A 377 2.50 9.11 -14.80
CA LEU A 377 2.87 7.72 -15.05
C LEU A 377 1.91 6.71 -14.39
N PRO A 378 1.45 6.93 -13.13
CA PRO A 378 0.40 6.10 -12.52
C PRO A 378 -0.89 6.07 -13.34
N THR A 379 -1.32 7.22 -13.86
CA THR A 379 -2.52 7.33 -14.69
C THR A 379 -2.41 6.47 -15.97
N ILE A 380 -1.27 6.50 -16.64
CA ILE A 380 -1.03 5.66 -17.83
C ILE A 380 -1.01 4.17 -17.46
N LYS A 381 -0.38 3.80 -16.34
CA LYS A 381 -0.39 2.41 -15.86
C LYS A 381 -1.81 1.92 -15.57
N TRP A 382 -2.64 2.77 -14.96
CA TRP A 382 -4.04 2.47 -14.71
C TRP A 382 -4.82 2.23 -16.01
N TYR A 383 -4.64 3.11 -17.02
CA TYR A 383 -5.28 2.92 -18.34
C TYR A 383 -4.82 1.63 -19.02
N ARG A 384 -3.52 1.30 -18.96
CA ARG A 384 -3.01 0.04 -19.54
C ARG A 384 -3.68 -1.17 -18.90
N LYS A 385 -3.79 -1.18 -17.56
CA LYS A 385 -4.46 -2.25 -16.83
C LYS A 385 -5.95 -2.35 -17.17
N LYS A 386 -6.62 -1.20 -17.29
CA LYS A 386 -8.03 -1.12 -17.71
C LYS A 386 -8.24 -1.69 -19.13
N LEU A 387 -7.34 -1.37 -20.06
CA LEU A 387 -7.39 -1.90 -21.43
C LEU A 387 -7.14 -3.40 -21.46
N LEU A 388 -6.17 -3.92 -20.71
CA LEU A 388 -5.94 -5.37 -20.60
C LEU A 388 -7.21 -6.11 -20.13
N VAL A 389 -7.89 -5.59 -19.12
CA VAL A 389 -9.14 -6.17 -18.61
C VAL A 389 -10.25 -6.07 -19.67
N LYS A 390 -10.38 -4.91 -20.34
CA LYS A 390 -11.46 -4.65 -21.30
C LYS A 390 -11.37 -5.54 -22.55
N PHE A 391 -10.14 -5.91 -22.94
CA PHE A 391 -9.87 -6.82 -24.06
C PHE A 391 -9.67 -8.27 -23.62
N GLU A 392 -9.79 -8.55 -22.30
CA GLU A 392 -9.48 -9.88 -21.73
C GLU A 392 -8.08 -10.36 -22.15
N ALA A 393 -7.13 -9.43 -22.23
CA ALA A 393 -5.79 -9.69 -22.70
C ALA A 393 -4.85 -10.05 -21.54
N SER A 394 -4.04 -11.09 -21.76
CA SER A 394 -3.09 -11.60 -20.75
C SER A 394 -1.84 -10.71 -20.62
N ASN A 395 -1.48 -10.00 -21.68
CA ASN A 395 -0.30 -9.12 -21.72
C ASN A 395 -0.44 -8.08 -22.84
N THR A 396 0.54 -7.18 -22.93
CA THR A 396 0.53 -6.08 -23.90
C THR A 396 0.51 -6.57 -25.36
N ALA A 397 1.20 -7.66 -25.67
CA ALA A 397 1.24 -8.20 -27.05
C ALA A 397 -0.13 -8.78 -27.42
N ASP A 398 -0.76 -9.52 -26.52
CA ASP A 398 -2.11 -10.07 -26.66
C ASP A 398 -3.16 -8.96 -26.78
N LEU A 399 -3.00 -7.85 -26.04
CA LEU A 399 -3.85 -6.66 -26.16
C LEU A 399 -3.79 -6.07 -27.57
N VAL A 400 -2.58 -5.89 -28.13
CA VAL A 400 -2.40 -5.33 -29.46
C VAL A 400 -2.94 -6.28 -30.53
N PHE A 401 -2.74 -7.58 -30.37
CA PHE A 401 -3.28 -8.59 -31.28
C PHE A 401 -4.81 -8.53 -31.33
N LYS A 402 -5.48 -8.58 -30.18
CA LYS A 402 -6.95 -8.54 -30.07
C LYS A 402 -7.54 -7.21 -30.54
N ALA A 403 -6.83 -6.10 -30.34
CA ALA A 403 -7.25 -4.80 -30.83
C ALA A 403 -7.19 -4.69 -32.34
N LYS A 404 -6.19 -5.31 -33.02
CA LYS A 404 -6.08 -5.43 -34.45
C LYS A 404 -7.17 -6.33 -35.03
N GLU A 405 -7.41 -7.48 -34.43
CA GLU A 405 -8.46 -8.41 -34.81
C GLU A 405 -9.85 -7.75 -34.81
N LYS A 406 -10.09 -6.84 -33.89
CA LYS A 406 -11.34 -6.06 -33.79
C LYS A 406 -11.34 -4.77 -34.64
N GLY A 407 -10.30 -4.49 -35.40
CA GLY A 407 -10.21 -3.31 -36.27
C GLY A 407 -10.16 -1.97 -35.55
N LEU A 408 -9.68 -1.95 -34.27
CA LEU A 408 -9.64 -0.75 -33.43
C LEU A 408 -8.30 -0.01 -33.53
N ILE A 409 -7.26 -0.62 -34.10
CA ILE A 409 -5.92 -0.06 -34.40
C ILE A 409 -5.34 -0.62 -35.67
#